data_34b7e6cfe9d5ffda5694374684c8528f
#
_entry.id   34b7e6cfe9d5ffda5694374684c8528f
#
_cell.length_a   1.000
_cell.length_b   1.000
_cell.length_c   1.000
_cell.angle_alpha   90.00
_cell.angle_beta   90.00
_cell.angle_gamma   90.00
#
_symmetry.space_group_name_H-M   'P 1'
#
loop_
_entity.id
_entity.type
_entity.pdbx_description
1 polymer ?
#
loop_
_entity_poly.entity_id
_entity_poly.type
_entity_poly.pdbx_seq_one_letter_code
_entity_poly.pdbx_strand_id
1 'polypeptide(L)'
;MAKIERKHQKIFAGDVPVTNVVAEFGSLAAGAAAYSSDPDDIQSTRYSEGWGEAVINNYAPCIQDLNALFNLITRQLAYIFQAGIPEWLTTTSYYIGSLVHDAAGGIYMSIVDDNSGNALTIAGKWMPIYSRKISLCGIGLEGDYTVTNTDWMIVWDGTKYGIPEQYVILPTPSASNTGREILVKMTGSDFNGTPRVKANDNSTIDGAAYIQLVRYTTRRFISNGTNWIPIN
;
A
#
# COMPACT_ATOMS: atom_id res chain seq x y z
N MET A 1 -28.55 -0.42 20.39
CA MET A 1 -28.14 -1.72 19.79
C MET A 1 -26.92 -2.20 20.56
N ALA A 2 -26.88 -3.46 21.02
CA ALA A 2 -25.72 -4.00 21.73
C ALA A 2 -24.54 -4.11 20.75
N LYS A 3 -23.30 -3.95 21.26
CA LYS A 3 -22.08 -4.14 20.50
C LYS A 3 -21.99 -5.59 20.02
N ILE A 4 -21.82 -5.79 18.72
CA ILE A 4 -21.61 -7.12 18.14
C ILE A 4 -20.14 -7.48 18.32
N GLU A 5 -19.88 -8.63 18.92
CA GLU A 5 -18.52 -9.17 19.02
C GLU A 5 -18.10 -9.84 17.72
N ARG A 6 -16.84 -9.64 17.33
CA ARG A 6 -16.25 -10.32 16.18
C ARG A 6 -16.12 -11.81 16.47
N LYS A 7 -16.65 -12.64 15.57
CA LYS A 7 -16.46 -14.09 15.56
C LYS A 7 -15.52 -14.46 14.41
N HIS A 8 -14.85 -15.60 14.54
CA HIS A 8 -14.03 -16.14 13.45
C HIS A 8 -14.90 -16.48 12.25
N GLN A 9 -14.57 -15.93 11.08
CA GLN A 9 -15.31 -16.19 9.85
C GLN A 9 -14.85 -17.52 9.24
N LYS A 10 -15.77 -18.47 9.13
CA LYS A 10 -15.54 -19.72 8.40
C LYS A 10 -15.94 -19.55 6.93
N ILE A 11 -15.23 -20.28 6.05
CA ILE A 11 -15.57 -20.35 4.63
C ILE A 11 -16.67 -21.40 4.46
N PHE A 12 -17.81 -21.01 3.86
CA PHE A 12 -18.90 -21.93 3.58
C PHE A 12 -18.44 -22.98 2.57
N ALA A 13 -18.72 -24.25 2.82
CA ALA A 13 -18.26 -25.37 2.01
C ALA A 13 -16.72 -25.40 1.79
N GLY A 14 -15.93 -24.87 2.76
CA GLY A 14 -14.48 -24.82 2.67
C GLY A 14 -13.79 -26.15 2.98
N ASP A 15 -14.42 -27.01 3.77
CA ASP A 15 -13.83 -28.27 4.26
C ASP A 15 -14.41 -29.51 3.56
N VAL A 16 -15.22 -29.33 2.50
CA VAL A 16 -15.79 -30.48 1.76
C VAL A 16 -14.87 -30.93 0.63
N PRO A 17 -14.78 -32.26 0.39
CA PRO A 17 -14.16 -32.74 -0.83
C PRO A 17 -14.86 -32.13 -2.04
N VAL A 18 -14.10 -31.60 -2.99
CA VAL A 18 -14.57 -30.77 -4.13
C VAL A 18 -15.50 -31.51 -5.09
N THR A 19 -15.68 -32.82 -4.95
CA THR A 19 -16.56 -33.58 -5.81
C THR A 19 -18.02 -33.27 -5.50
N ASN A 20 -18.68 -32.58 -6.43
CA ASN A 20 -20.14 -32.38 -6.55
C ASN A 20 -20.78 -31.43 -5.52
N VAL A 21 -20.05 -30.60 -4.79
CA VAL A 21 -20.61 -29.70 -3.77
C VAL A 21 -20.55 -28.24 -4.15
N VAL A 22 -19.47 -27.81 -4.81
CA VAL A 22 -19.28 -26.44 -5.33
C VAL A 22 -19.08 -26.53 -6.82
N ALA A 23 -19.91 -25.83 -7.61
CA ALA A 23 -19.81 -25.82 -9.05
C ALA A 23 -19.06 -24.57 -9.56
N GLU A 24 -18.46 -24.68 -10.75
CA GLU A 24 -18.26 -23.51 -11.59
C GLU A 24 -19.63 -22.94 -11.93
N PHE A 25 -19.86 -21.66 -11.62
CA PHE A 25 -21.18 -21.05 -11.71
C PHE A 25 -21.82 -21.21 -13.10
N GLY A 26 -23.05 -21.74 -13.14
CA GLY A 26 -23.80 -21.95 -14.37
C GLY A 26 -23.37 -23.16 -15.21
N SER A 27 -22.33 -23.91 -14.80
CA SER A 27 -21.84 -25.07 -15.57
C SER A 27 -22.87 -26.19 -15.67
N LEU A 28 -23.67 -26.44 -14.61
CA LEU A 28 -24.71 -27.44 -14.60
C LEU A 28 -25.86 -27.08 -15.54
N ALA A 29 -26.29 -25.79 -15.55
CA ALA A 29 -27.31 -25.31 -16.47
C ALA A 29 -26.91 -25.44 -17.94
N ALA A 30 -25.63 -25.27 -18.22
CA ALA A 30 -25.05 -25.43 -19.55
C ALA A 30 -24.91 -26.90 -20.02
N GLY A 31 -25.20 -27.87 -19.15
CA GLY A 31 -25.02 -29.29 -19.43
C GLY A 31 -23.56 -29.76 -19.43
N ALA A 32 -22.64 -28.94 -18.93
CA ALA A 32 -21.20 -29.21 -18.87
C ALA A 32 -20.75 -29.10 -17.40
N ALA A 33 -21.26 -29.98 -16.52
CA ALA A 33 -21.00 -29.92 -15.09
C ALA A 33 -19.50 -29.89 -14.76
N ALA A 34 -19.05 -28.79 -14.17
CA ALA A 34 -17.72 -28.59 -13.67
C ALA A 34 -17.78 -28.18 -12.20
N TYR A 35 -16.82 -28.65 -11.40
CA TYR A 35 -16.81 -28.44 -9.95
C TYR A 35 -15.43 -27.92 -9.54
N SER A 36 -15.43 -26.79 -8.85
CA SER A 36 -14.22 -26.18 -8.30
C SER A 36 -14.54 -25.38 -7.04
N SER A 37 -13.61 -25.30 -6.12
CA SER A 37 -13.61 -24.35 -5.00
C SER A 37 -12.65 -23.18 -5.24
N ASP A 38 -12.02 -23.11 -6.40
CA ASP A 38 -11.18 -21.97 -6.79
C ASP A 38 -12.07 -20.78 -7.15
N PRO A 39 -11.86 -19.61 -6.55
CA PRO A 39 -12.61 -18.41 -6.89
C PRO A 39 -12.56 -18.01 -8.37
N ASP A 40 -11.44 -18.24 -9.04
CA ASP A 40 -11.28 -17.88 -10.45
C ASP A 40 -12.11 -18.80 -11.37
N ASP A 41 -12.20 -20.11 -11.04
CA ASP A 41 -13.04 -21.05 -11.76
C ASP A 41 -14.54 -20.80 -11.51
N ILE A 42 -14.92 -20.51 -10.25
CA ILE A 42 -16.29 -20.20 -9.89
C ILE A 42 -16.77 -18.93 -10.63
N GLN A 43 -15.91 -17.91 -10.72
CA GLN A 43 -16.19 -16.63 -11.39
C GLN A 43 -15.96 -16.74 -12.91
N SER A 44 -16.51 -17.78 -13.54
CA SER A 44 -16.50 -17.94 -15.00
C SER A 44 -17.23 -16.80 -15.71
N THR A 45 -17.22 -16.80 -17.05
CA THR A 45 -17.99 -15.82 -17.84
C THR A 45 -19.47 -15.81 -17.51
N ARG A 46 -20.07 -16.97 -17.18
CA ARG A 46 -21.47 -17.08 -16.75
C ARG A 46 -21.77 -16.42 -15.45
N TYR A 47 -20.80 -16.34 -14.54
CA TYR A 47 -20.94 -15.62 -13.27
C TYR A 47 -21.27 -14.14 -13.48
N SER A 48 -20.64 -13.48 -14.46
CA SER A 48 -20.91 -12.08 -14.77
C SER A 48 -22.30 -11.85 -15.42
N GLU A 49 -22.87 -12.88 -16.02
CA GLU A 49 -24.22 -12.86 -16.61
C GLU A 49 -25.33 -13.17 -15.59
N GLY A 50 -24.94 -13.67 -14.41
CA GLY A 50 -25.81 -13.84 -13.26
C GLY A 50 -26.72 -15.05 -13.33
N TRP A 51 -27.86 -15.00 -12.59
CA TRP A 51 -28.75 -16.14 -12.40
C TRP A 51 -29.38 -16.70 -13.67
N GLY A 52 -29.47 -15.91 -14.75
CA GLY A 52 -29.95 -16.38 -16.03
C GLY A 52 -29.19 -17.59 -16.56
N GLU A 53 -27.90 -17.64 -16.29
CA GLU A 53 -26.99 -18.70 -16.70
C GLU A 53 -26.99 -19.93 -15.76
N ALA A 54 -27.52 -19.79 -14.57
CA ALA A 54 -27.59 -20.87 -13.58
C ALA A 54 -28.99 -21.51 -13.46
N VAL A 55 -29.98 -21.02 -14.20
CA VAL A 55 -31.37 -21.55 -14.22
C VAL A 55 -31.52 -22.60 -15.31
N ILE A 56 -31.99 -23.78 -14.94
CA ILE A 56 -32.27 -24.88 -15.86
C ILE A 56 -33.78 -25.00 -16.06
N ASN A 57 -34.28 -24.82 -17.30
CA ASN A 57 -35.65 -24.99 -17.66
C ASN A 57 -36.65 -24.24 -16.72
N ASN A 58 -36.34 -23.01 -16.34
CA ASN A 58 -37.12 -22.20 -15.38
C ASN A 58 -37.20 -22.77 -13.93
N TYR A 59 -36.38 -23.76 -13.59
CA TYR A 59 -36.25 -24.21 -12.20
C TYR A 59 -35.20 -23.35 -11.47
N ALA A 60 -35.28 -23.38 -10.14
CA ALA A 60 -34.30 -22.69 -9.30
C ALA A 60 -32.88 -23.16 -9.60
N PRO A 61 -31.87 -22.30 -9.39
CA PRO A 61 -30.47 -22.68 -9.54
C PRO A 61 -30.13 -23.91 -8.69
N CYS A 62 -29.17 -24.68 -9.13
CA CYS A 62 -28.70 -25.84 -8.40
C CYS A 62 -28.09 -25.45 -7.07
N ILE A 63 -28.15 -26.35 -6.10
CA ILE A 63 -27.56 -26.14 -4.76
C ILE A 63 -26.05 -25.90 -4.86
N GLN A 64 -25.39 -26.45 -5.86
CA GLN A 64 -23.95 -26.29 -6.12
C GLN A 64 -23.59 -24.86 -6.54
N ASP A 65 -24.46 -24.19 -7.33
CA ASP A 65 -24.29 -22.78 -7.68
C ASP A 65 -24.47 -21.87 -6.46
N LEU A 66 -25.44 -22.19 -5.58
CA LEU A 66 -25.60 -21.50 -4.29
C LEU A 66 -24.39 -21.69 -3.37
N ASN A 67 -23.88 -22.92 -3.29
CA ASN A 67 -22.67 -23.22 -2.52
C ASN A 67 -21.47 -22.43 -3.06
N ALA A 68 -21.33 -22.30 -4.37
CA ALA A 68 -20.30 -21.51 -5.02
C ALA A 68 -20.34 -20.04 -4.60
N LEU A 69 -21.51 -19.40 -4.67
CA LEU A 69 -21.67 -18.02 -4.24
C LEU A 69 -21.39 -17.82 -2.76
N PHE A 70 -21.93 -18.66 -1.89
CA PHE A 70 -21.64 -18.55 -0.45
C PHE A 70 -20.17 -18.83 -0.14
N ASN A 71 -19.50 -19.74 -0.86
CA ASN A 71 -18.07 -19.94 -0.75
C ASN A 71 -17.31 -18.67 -1.08
N LEU A 72 -17.58 -18.03 -2.22
CA LEU A 72 -16.95 -16.77 -2.64
C LEU A 72 -17.15 -15.67 -1.60
N ILE A 73 -18.40 -15.41 -1.20
CA ILE A 73 -18.74 -14.33 -0.26
C ILE A 73 -18.04 -14.55 1.08
N THR A 74 -18.12 -15.75 1.64
CA THR A 74 -17.51 -16.03 2.95
C THR A 74 -16.00 -16.06 2.90
N ARG A 75 -15.41 -16.45 1.77
CA ARG A 75 -13.97 -16.38 1.52
C ARG A 75 -13.47 -14.93 1.48
N GLN A 76 -14.18 -14.05 0.75
CA GLN A 76 -13.83 -12.63 0.70
C GLN A 76 -13.99 -11.95 2.06
N LEU A 77 -15.03 -12.29 2.83
CA LEU A 77 -15.18 -11.79 4.20
C LEU A 77 -14.05 -12.27 5.12
N ALA A 78 -13.67 -13.56 5.02
CA ALA A 78 -12.55 -14.10 5.79
C ALA A 78 -11.25 -13.38 5.44
N TYR A 79 -10.99 -13.15 4.15
CA TYR A 79 -9.84 -12.40 3.67
C TYR A 79 -9.80 -10.97 4.24
N ILE A 80 -10.89 -10.20 4.14
CA ILE A 80 -10.97 -8.84 4.69
C ILE A 80 -10.69 -8.84 6.21
N PHE A 81 -11.20 -9.83 6.94
CA PHE A 81 -10.96 -9.93 8.39
C PHE A 81 -9.52 -10.34 8.74
N GLN A 82 -8.81 -11.00 7.84
CA GLN A 82 -7.40 -11.36 8.00
C GLN A 82 -6.46 -10.25 7.54
N ALA A 83 -6.65 -9.74 6.34
CA ALA A 83 -5.80 -8.75 5.72
C ALA A 83 -6.07 -7.32 6.26
N GLY A 84 -7.32 -6.99 6.56
CA GLY A 84 -7.75 -5.66 6.97
C GLY A 84 -7.76 -4.66 5.82
N ILE A 85 -6.60 -4.29 5.30
CA ILE A 85 -6.43 -3.46 4.11
C ILE A 85 -6.04 -4.39 2.94
N PRO A 86 -6.76 -4.38 1.80
CA PRO A 86 -6.46 -5.27 0.68
C PRO A 86 -5.15 -4.90 -0.02
N GLU A 87 -4.54 -5.88 -0.68
CA GLU A 87 -3.40 -5.66 -1.57
C GLU A 87 -3.80 -4.83 -2.78
N TRP A 88 -2.83 -4.09 -3.30
CA TRP A 88 -2.97 -3.41 -4.58
C TRP A 88 -3.09 -4.42 -5.72
N LEU A 89 -4.10 -4.24 -6.58
CA LEU A 89 -4.30 -5.03 -7.80
C LEU A 89 -4.35 -4.12 -9.02
N THR A 90 -3.66 -4.53 -10.09
CA THR A 90 -3.59 -3.76 -11.34
C THR A 90 -4.93 -3.68 -12.08
N THR A 91 -5.84 -4.64 -11.86
CA THR A 91 -7.15 -4.74 -12.51
C THR A 91 -8.27 -4.00 -11.78
N THR A 92 -7.98 -3.49 -10.57
CA THR A 92 -8.96 -2.76 -9.76
C THR A 92 -8.86 -1.27 -10.02
N SER A 93 -10.01 -0.60 -10.18
CA SER A 93 -10.10 0.86 -10.18
C SER A 93 -10.27 1.37 -8.76
N TYR A 94 -9.38 2.25 -8.34
CA TYR A 94 -9.39 2.87 -7.02
C TYR A 94 -9.83 4.33 -7.13
N TYR A 95 -10.42 4.85 -6.07
CA TYR A 95 -10.90 6.23 -5.99
C TYR A 95 -10.18 6.96 -4.87
N ILE A 96 -10.28 8.29 -4.84
CA ILE A 96 -9.68 9.10 -3.78
C ILE A 96 -10.10 8.56 -2.41
N GLY A 97 -9.12 8.28 -1.55
CA GLY A 97 -9.32 7.73 -0.21
C GLY A 97 -9.31 6.19 -0.14
N SER A 98 -9.28 5.46 -1.26
CA SER A 98 -9.09 4.01 -1.26
C SER A 98 -7.73 3.65 -0.67
N LEU A 99 -7.72 2.67 0.24
CA LEU A 99 -6.51 2.17 0.91
C LEU A 99 -6.11 0.82 0.36
N VAL A 100 -4.82 0.65 0.12
CA VAL A 100 -4.20 -0.62 -0.28
C VAL A 100 -2.86 -0.80 0.42
N HIS A 101 -2.34 -2.03 0.46
CA HIS A 101 -0.97 -2.28 0.88
C HIS A 101 -0.13 -2.92 -0.22
N ASP A 102 1.19 -2.76 -0.14
CA ASP A 102 2.15 -3.50 -0.94
C ASP A 102 2.59 -4.81 -0.26
N ALA A 103 3.36 -5.63 -0.96
CA ALA A 103 3.89 -6.89 -0.44
C ALA A 103 4.82 -6.73 0.79
N ALA A 104 5.36 -5.54 1.02
CA ALA A 104 6.21 -5.22 2.16
C ALA A 104 5.42 -4.67 3.36
N GLY A 105 4.08 -4.52 3.24
CA GLY A 105 3.19 -3.98 4.27
C GLY A 105 3.13 -2.45 4.30
N GLY A 106 3.67 -1.75 3.29
CA GLY A 106 3.47 -0.32 3.12
C GLY A 106 2.02 0.00 2.75
N ILE A 107 1.40 0.96 3.44
CA ILE A 107 0.02 1.36 3.20
C ILE A 107 -0.02 2.61 2.33
N TYR A 108 -0.85 2.60 1.30
CA TYR A 108 -1.02 3.68 0.34
C TYR A 108 -2.48 4.08 0.21
N MET A 109 -2.70 5.37 -0.03
CA MET A 109 -4.02 5.93 -0.32
C MET A 109 -4.04 6.46 -1.74
N SER A 110 -5.07 6.14 -2.50
CA SER A 110 -5.30 6.77 -3.81
C SER A 110 -5.62 8.26 -3.63
N ILE A 111 -4.97 9.12 -4.40
CA ILE A 111 -5.18 10.58 -4.40
C ILE A 111 -5.83 11.08 -5.70
N VAL A 112 -6.24 10.16 -6.55
CA VAL A 112 -7.01 10.44 -7.77
C VAL A 112 -8.15 9.45 -7.91
N ASP A 113 -9.19 9.85 -8.62
CA ASP A 113 -10.27 8.95 -9.03
C ASP A 113 -9.86 8.14 -10.26
N ASP A 114 -10.55 7.02 -10.50
CA ASP A 114 -10.30 6.07 -11.61
C ASP A 114 -8.82 5.64 -11.69
N ASN A 115 -8.20 5.46 -10.56
CA ASN A 115 -6.80 5.06 -10.42
C ASN A 115 -6.64 3.56 -10.70
N SER A 116 -6.59 3.20 -11.97
CA SER A 116 -6.48 1.81 -12.46
C SER A 116 -5.14 1.58 -13.14
N GLY A 117 -4.53 0.43 -12.90
CA GLY A 117 -3.26 0.03 -13.54
C GLY A 117 -2.02 0.83 -13.10
N ASN A 118 -2.17 1.83 -12.24
CA ASN A 118 -1.06 2.66 -11.78
C ASN A 118 -0.35 2.01 -10.59
N ALA A 119 0.92 1.62 -10.78
CA ALA A 119 1.73 1.06 -9.71
C ALA A 119 1.90 2.04 -8.53
N LEU A 120 2.06 1.50 -7.31
CA LEU A 120 2.18 2.29 -6.07
C LEU A 120 3.35 3.29 -6.06
N THR A 121 4.32 3.09 -6.95
CA THR A 121 5.51 3.97 -7.12
C THR A 121 5.24 5.20 -7.98
N ILE A 122 4.08 5.29 -8.67
CA ILE A 122 3.79 6.41 -9.56
C ILE A 122 3.42 7.64 -8.74
N ALA A 123 4.27 8.65 -8.82
CA ALA A 123 4.05 9.94 -8.16
C ALA A 123 2.74 10.60 -8.63
N GLY A 124 2.00 11.21 -7.69
CA GLY A 124 0.72 11.89 -8.00
C GLY A 124 -0.47 10.95 -8.19
N LYS A 125 -0.31 9.64 -8.01
CA LYS A 125 -1.41 8.66 -8.02
C LYS A 125 -1.66 8.07 -6.64
N TRP A 126 -0.60 7.87 -5.88
CA TRP A 126 -0.64 7.25 -4.57
C TRP A 126 0.10 8.08 -3.54
N MET A 127 -0.45 8.17 -2.36
CA MET A 127 0.17 8.78 -1.17
C MET A 127 0.47 7.66 -0.17
N PRO A 128 1.74 7.44 0.22
CA PRO A 128 2.05 6.51 1.30
C PRO A 128 1.53 7.08 2.62
N ILE A 129 0.68 6.33 3.32
CA ILE A 129 0.15 6.71 4.65
C ILE A 129 1.07 6.23 5.75
N TYR A 130 1.67 5.06 5.56
CA TYR A 130 2.53 4.45 6.53
C TYR A 130 3.74 3.83 5.85
N SER A 131 4.85 4.51 5.95
CA SER A 131 6.16 3.96 5.65
C SER A 131 7.07 4.28 6.83
N ARG A 132 7.65 3.25 7.44
CA ARG A 132 8.66 3.39 8.52
C ARG A 132 10.02 2.86 8.08
N LYS A 133 10.32 2.96 6.80
CA LYS A 133 11.65 2.60 6.31
C LYS A 133 12.68 3.54 6.95
N ILE A 134 13.64 2.93 7.62
CA ILE A 134 14.84 3.62 8.11
C ILE A 134 15.94 3.41 7.07
N SER A 135 16.44 4.48 6.50
CA SER A 135 17.53 4.44 5.52
C SER A 135 18.82 4.95 6.15
N LEU A 136 19.88 4.18 6.00
CA LEU A 136 21.22 4.57 6.44
C LEU A 136 21.92 5.29 5.28
N CYS A 137 22.52 6.43 5.54
CA CYS A 137 23.33 7.16 4.58
C CYS A 137 24.63 7.65 5.26
N GLY A 138 25.62 8.04 4.45
CA GLY A 138 26.92 8.45 4.97
C GLY A 138 27.91 7.31 5.24
N ILE A 139 27.45 6.04 5.27
CA ILE A 139 28.33 4.87 5.39
C ILE A 139 28.79 4.47 3.99
N GLY A 140 30.03 4.81 3.64
CA GLY A 140 30.62 4.33 2.39
C GLY A 140 30.00 4.91 1.10
N LEU A 141 28.97 5.75 1.18
CA LEU A 141 28.37 6.41 0.04
C LEU A 141 29.04 7.77 -0.19
N GLU A 142 29.55 7.96 -1.39
CA GLU A 142 30.01 9.27 -1.86
C GLU A 142 28.80 9.98 -2.47
N GLY A 143 28.43 11.14 -1.90
CA GLY A 143 27.41 12.01 -2.46
C GLY A 143 26.17 12.24 -1.58
N ASP A 144 25.23 12.96 -2.17
CA ASP A 144 23.98 13.33 -1.54
C ASP A 144 23.02 12.14 -1.44
N TYR A 145 22.20 12.10 -0.41
CA TYR A 145 21.12 11.13 -0.27
C TYR A 145 19.79 11.75 -0.61
N THR A 146 19.13 11.27 -1.68
CA THR A 146 17.79 11.69 -2.04
C THR A 146 16.76 10.82 -1.33
N VAL A 147 15.91 11.45 -0.50
CA VAL A 147 14.85 10.79 0.25
C VAL A 147 13.78 10.25 -0.69
N THR A 148 13.50 8.96 -0.58
CA THR A 148 12.49 8.26 -1.39
C THR A 148 11.09 8.35 -0.75
N ASN A 149 10.05 7.97 -1.50
CA ASN A 149 8.68 7.98 -0.99
C ASN A 149 8.43 7.03 0.19
N THR A 150 9.27 6.01 0.37
CA THR A 150 9.14 5.03 1.44
C THR A 150 9.97 5.36 2.68
N ASP A 151 10.87 6.34 2.61
CA ASP A 151 11.69 6.72 3.74
C ASP A 151 10.87 7.49 4.78
N TRP A 152 10.98 7.08 6.02
CA TRP A 152 10.45 7.77 7.19
C TRP A 152 11.56 8.39 8.04
N MET A 153 12.69 7.69 8.18
CA MET A 153 13.83 8.16 8.94
C MET A 153 15.12 7.94 8.16
N ILE A 154 15.92 8.97 8.07
CA ILE A 154 17.26 8.92 7.54
C ILE A 154 18.23 8.96 8.70
N VAL A 155 19.06 7.95 8.82
CA VAL A 155 20.15 7.92 9.79
C VAL A 155 21.44 8.23 9.05
N TRP A 156 22.01 9.38 9.35
CA TRP A 156 23.32 9.80 8.84
C TRP A 156 24.42 9.27 9.75
N ASP A 157 25.19 8.33 9.27
CA ASP A 157 26.37 7.84 9.96
C ASP A 157 27.64 8.48 9.37
N GLY A 158 28.13 9.51 10.04
CA GLY A 158 29.24 10.35 9.57
C GLY A 158 30.63 9.75 9.76
N THR A 159 30.83 8.44 9.53
CA THR A 159 32.14 7.78 9.73
C THR A 159 33.16 8.03 8.62
N LYS A 160 32.85 8.76 7.54
CA LYS A 160 33.81 9.11 6.47
C LYS A 160 34.42 10.48 6.63
N TYR A 161 35.75 10.47 6.64
CA TYR A 161 36.61 11.66 6.57
C TYR A 161 36.63 12.27 5.16
N GLY A 162 36.56 13.60 5.08
CA GLY A 162 37.09 14.34 3.95
C GLY A 162 36.13 14.77 2.83
N ILE A 163 34.81 14.63 2.96
CA ILE A 163 33.87 15.14 1.95
C ILE A 163 33.30 16.50 2.43
N PRO A 164 33.51 17.59 1.67
CA PRO A 164 33.27 18.93 2.19
C PRO A 164 31.80 19.27 2.46
N GLU A 165 30.87 18.80 1.65
CA GLU A 165 29.45 19.06 1.83
C GLU A 165 28.61 17.88 1.30
N GLN A 166 27.75 17.34 2.14
CA GLN A 166 26.78 16.32 1.75
C GLN A 166 25.40 16.71 2.21
N TYR A 167 24.40 16.37 1.39
CA TYR A 167 23.02 16.74 1.64
C TYR A 167 22.12 15.50 1.77
N VAL A 168 21.20 15.56 2.73
CA VAL A 168 19.95 14.83 2.67
C VAL A 168 18.98 15.70 1.88
N ILE A 169 18.55 15.21 0.72
CA ILE A 169 17.68 15.94 -0.20
C ILE A 169 16.26 15.48 0.04
N LEU A 170 15.44 16.36 0.62
CA LEU A 170 14.01 16.13 0.82
C LEU A 170 13.28 16.25 -0.53
N PRO A 171 12.21 15.46 -0.76
CA PRO A 171 11.40 15.59 -1.97
C PRO A 171 10.88 17.01 -2.17
N THR A 172 10.59 17.38 -3.41
CA THR A 172 9.90 18.65 -3.72
C THR A 172 8.59 18.73 -2.93
N PRO A 173 8.37 19.79 -2.14
CA PRO A 173 7.08 19.99 -1.46
C PRO A 173 5.95 20.11 -2.48
N SER A 174 4.83 19.47 -2.23
CA SER A 174 3.67 19.48 -3.13
C SER A 174 2.40 19.16 -2.35
N ALA A 175 1.25 19.43 -2.94
CA ALA A 175 -0.03 19.07 -2.34
C ALA A 175 -0.13 17.56 -2.04
N SER A 176 0.52 16.71 -2.84
CA SER A 176 0.49 15.26 -2.67
C SER A 176 1.35 14.75 -1.51
N ASN A 177 2.23 15.57 -0.96
CA ASN A 177 3.03 15.20 0.22
C ASN A 177 2.82 16.13 1.42
N THR A 178 1.74 16.93 1.41
CA THR A 178 1.35 17.74 2.56
C THR A 178 1.12 16.87 3.79
N GLY A 179 1.70 17.25 4.92
CA GLY A 179 1.65 16.48 6.17
C GLY A 179 2.66 15.34 6.26
N ARG A 180 3.44 15.07 5.20
CA ARG A 180 4.50 14.07 5.23
C ARG A 180 5.58 14.48 6.23
N GLU A 181 5.95 13.53 7.09
CA GLU A 181 7.04 13.69 8.06
C GLU A 181 8.26 12.89 7.64
N ILE A 182 9.44 13.48 7.81
CA ILE A 182 10.73 12.84 7.64
C ILE A 182 11.61 13.20 8.83
N LEU A 183 12.18 12.19 9.47
CA LEU A 183 13.18 12.36 10.52
C LEU A 183 14.58 12.21 9.94
N VAL A 184 15.49 13.09 10.33
CA VAL A 184 16.90 12.97 9.99
C VAL A 184 17.71 12.94 11.29
N LYS A 185 18.36 11.82 11.53
CA LYS A 185 19.20 11.55 12.71
C LYS A 185 20.67 11.58 12.30
N MET A 186 21.50 12.33 12.99
CA MET A 186 22.95 12.27 12.86
C MET A 186 23.58 11.48 14.00
N THR A 187 24.33 10.42 13.68
CA THR A 187 24.95 9.50 14.65
C THR A 187 26.47 9.51 14.70
N GLY A 188 27.17 10.03 13.69
CA GLY A 188 28.62 9.93 13.60
C GLY A 188 29.40 10.81 14.58
N SER A 189 30.58 10.32 15.05
CA SER A 189 31.42 11.01 16.02
C SER A 189 32.54 11.84 15.41
N ASP A 190 33.07 11.48 14.25
CA ASP A 190 34.37 11.98 13.74
C ASP A 190 34.30 12.65 12.37
N PHE A 191 33.27 13.38 12.10
CA PHE A 191 33.05 14.01 10.83
C PHE A 191 33.66 15.40 10.73
N ASN A 192 34.55 15.63 9.76
CA ASN A 192 35.11 16.96 9.43
C ASN A 192 34.23 17.76 8.44
N GLY A 193 33.05 17.26 8.11
CA GLY A 193 32.07 17.95 7.28
C GLY A 193 30.82 18.32 8.08
N THR A 194 29.98 19.16 7.51
CA THR A 194 28.68 19.54 8.07
C THR A 194 27.58 19.01 7.19
N PRO A 195 26.99 17.84 7.52
CA PRO A 195 25.85 17.34 6.75
C PRO A 195 24.68 18.32 6.85
N ARG A 196 24.00 18.51 5.73
CA ARG A 196 22.93 19.48 5.58
C ARG A 196 21.67 18.79 5.04
N VAL A 197 20.53 19.37 5.32
CA VAL A 197 19.24 18.98 4.73
C VAL A 197 18.80 20.10 3.83
N LYS A 198 18.45 19.80 2.57
CA LYS A 198 17.87 20.76 1.61
C LYS A 198 16.66 20.15 0.92
N ALA A 199 15.83 20.96 0.31
CA ALA A 199 14.78 20.50 -0.59
C ALA A 199 15.32 20.30 -2.02
N ASN A 200 14.65 19.44 -2.81
CA ASN A 200 15.14 19.02 -4.13
C ASN A 200 15.10 20.11 -5.21
N ASP A 201 14.21 21.07 -5.09
CA ASP A 201 13.85 22.03 -6.17
C ASP A 201 14.21 23.49 -5.84
N ASN A 202 15.20 23.71 -5.00
CA ASN A 202 15.53 25.03 -4.46
C ASN A 202 14.42 25.68 -3.61
N SER A 203 13.36 24.94 -3.25
CA SER A 203 12.43 25.39 -2.23
C SER A 203 13.13 25.53 -0.90
N THR A 204 12.61 26.39 -0.04
CA THR A 204 13.24 26.66 1.25
C THR A 204 12.80 25.69 2.34
N ILE A 205 13.63 25.53 3.34
CA ILE A 205 13.30 24.91 4.62
C ILE A 205 13.22 26.05 5.63
N ASP A 206 12.01 26.45 6.03
CA ASP A 206 11.77 27.56 6.96
C ASP A 206 12.48 28.87 6.50
N GLY A 207 12.43 29.15 5.20
CA GLY A 207 13.06 30.32 4.58
C GLY A 207 14.56 30.18 4.31
N ALA A 208 15.22 29.10 4.76
CA ALA A 208 16.64 28.83 4.52
C ALA A 208 16.85 27.87 3.35
N ALA A 209 17.96 28.02 2.60
CA ALA A 209 18.32 27.12 1.52
C ALA A 209 18.69 25.69 2.01
N TYR A 210 19.13 25.57 3.23
CA TYR A 210 19.42 24.30 3.90
C TYR A 210 19.41 24.47 5.42
N ILE A 211 19.26 23.33 6.12
CA ILE A 211 19.44 23.23 7.58
C ILE A 211 20.68 22.39 7.86
N GLN A 212 21.60 22.91 8.68
CA GLN A 212 22.73 22.15 9.14
C GLN A 212 22.33 21.15 10.23
N LEU A 213 22.82 19.92 10.13
CA LEU A 213 22.60 18.89 11.15
C LEU A 213 23.64 19.02 12.27
N VAL A 214 23.17 18.79 13.48
CA VAL A 214 24.02 18.77 14.69
C VAL A 214 24.21 17.31 15.13
N ARG A 215 25.42 16.97 15.57
CA ARG A 215 25.78 15.62 16.03
C ARG A 215 24.82 15.14 17.12
N TYR A 216 24.47 13.86 17.07
CA TYR A 216 23.59 13.17 18.02
C TYR A 216 22.18 13.76 18.16
N THR A 217 21.79 14.65 17.26
CA THR A 217 20.45 15.19 17.23
C THR A 217 19.58 14.51 16.18
N THR A 218 18.28 14.58 16.39
CA THR A 218 17.27 14.22 15.41
C THR A 218 16.50 15.48 15.04
N ARG A 219 16.33 15.73 13.76
CA ARG A 219 15.45 16.79 13.28
C ARG A 219 14.28 16.17 12.54
N ARG A 220 13.09 16.69 12.80
CA ARG A 220 11.86 16.33 12.11
C ARG A 220 11.51 17.42 11.12
N PHE A 221 11.15 17.01 9.90
CA PHE A 221 10.72 17.90 8.84
C PHE A 221 9.31 17.54 8.43
N ILE A 222 8.40 18.51 8.31
CA ILE A 222 7.02 18.33 7.87
C ILE A 222 6.81 19.15 6.61
N SER A 223 6.26 18.54 5.55
CA SER A 223 5.83 19.26 4.36
C SER A 223 4.49 19.95 4.60
N ASN A 224 4.39 21.24 4.30
CA ASN A 224 3.11 21.95 4.26
C ASN A 224 2.52 22.06 2.83
N GLY A 225 3.13 21.35 1.87
CA GLY A 225 2.74 21.38 0.45
C GLY A 225 3.48 22.41 -0.41
N THR A 226 4.15 23.39 0.21
CA THR A 226 4.96 24.43 -0.47
C THR A 226 6.40 24.48 0.05
N ASN A 227 6.59 24.17 1.30
CA ASN A 227 7.89 24.20 1.97
C ASN A 227 8.02 23.03 2.96
N TRP A 228 9.25 22.76 3.38
CA TRP A 228 9.54 21.90 4.51
C TRP A 228 9.73 22.74 5.77
N ILE A 229 9.04 22.37 6.85
CA ILE A 229 9.09 23.02 8.16
C ILE A 229 9.89 22.13 9.11
N PRO A 230 11.03 22.60 9.64
CA PRO A 230 11.77 21.86 10.66
C PRO A 230 11.05 22.00 12.00
N ILE A 231 10.92 20.88 12.72
CA ILE A 231 10.37 20.84 14.09
C ILE A 231 11.45 20.26 15.00
N ASN A 232 11.71 20.96 16.08
CA ASN A 232 12.71 20.59 17.09
C ASN A 232 12.11 19.64 18.12
#